data_e215dd39245fc91bcd1076b3f1dfcac2
#
_entry.id   e215dd39245fc91bcd1076b3f1dfcac2
#
_cell.length_a   1.000
_cell.length_b   1.000
_cell.length_c   1.000
_cell.angle_alpha   90.00
_cell.angle_beta   90.00
_cell.angle_gamma   90.00
#
_symmetry.space_group_name_H-M   'P 1'
#
loop_
_entity.id
_entity.type
_entity.pdbx_description
1 polymer ?
#
loop_
_entity_poly.entity_id
_entity_poly.type
_entity_poly.pdbx_seq_one_letter_code
_entity_poly.pdbx_strand_id
1 'polypeptide(L)'
;IFIVSEDLEDMDRGLSSFGAEIVQFNEVEQAAAQTEGISLILLDEFARGTNPEEGAMIVRAVTRYLDKQPSVSVLTTHYDGVAALASAHFEVKGLKDMDMAKVAEEIAASDGHIKGADIIASHMNYGLYRAQGAESCPRDARNICALLALKDEILKDI
;
A
#
# COMPACT_ATOMS: atom_id res chain seq x y z
N ILE A 1 -1.27 -0.90 21.20
CA ILE A 1 -1.02 -0.95 19.74
C ILE A 1 -2.04 -1.90 19.15
N PHE A 2 -2.73 -1.48 18.11
CA PHE A 2 -3.74 -2.23 17.41
C PHE A 2 -3.35 -2.33 15.93
N ILE A 3 -3.54 -3.50 15.30
CA ILE A 3 -3.15 -3.75 13.91
C ILE A 3 -4.34 -4.37 13.18
N VAL A 4 -4.67 -3.85 12.01
CA VAL A 4 -5.58 -4.45 11.02
C VAL A 4 -4.77 -4.73 9.77
N SER A 5 -4.66 -6.00 9.39
CA SER A 5 -3.92 -6.44 8.19
C SER A 5 -4.61 -7.61 7.52
N GLU A 6 -4.32 -7.81 6.24
CA GLU A 6 -4.90 -8.88 5.41
C GLU A 6 -4.52 -10.31 5.86
N ASP A 7 -3.44 -10.48 6.64
CA ASP A 7 -2.91 -11.79 7.05
C ASP A 7 -3.80 -12.55 8.05
N LEU A 8 -4.89 -11.92 8.52
CA LEU A 8 -5.87 -12.55 9.39
C LEU A 8 -7.08 -13.03 8.58
N GLU A 9 -6.85 -13.95 7.64
CA GLU A 9 -7.93 -14.73 7.04
C GLU A 9 -8.62 -15.57 8.11
N ASP A 10 -9.66 -14.99 8.69
CA ASP A 10 -10.57 -15.74 9.58
C ASP A 10 -11.53 -16.57 8.70
N MET A 11 -10.98 -17.58 8.00
CA MET A 11 -11.73 -18.50 7.13
C MET A 11 -12.86 -19.21 7.88
N ASP A 12 -12.79 -19.26 9.21
CA ASP A 12 -13.81 -19.93 10.05
C ASP A 12 -15.11 -19.13 10.18
N ARG A 13 -15.11 -17.82 9.90
CA ARG A 13 -16.32 -16.97 10.04
C ARG A 13 -17.15 -16.87 8.75
N GLY A 14 -16.70 -17.41 7.63
CA GLY A 14 -17.44 -17.38 6.35
C GLY A 14 -17.70 -15.98 5.78
N LEU A 15 -16.96 -14.97 6.27
CA LEU A 15 -16.99 -13.61 5.75
C LEU A 15 -16.03 -13.49 4.58
N SER A 16 -16.35 -12.62 3.62
CA SER A 16 -15.36 -12.18 2.64
C SER A 16 -14.18 -11.50 3.36
N SER A 17 -12.99 -11.49 2.74
CA SER A 17 -11.80 -10.82 3.30
C SER A 17 -12.12 -9.38 3.73
N PHE A 18 -12.82 -8.63 2.90
CA PHE A 18 -13.29 -7.28 3.22
C PHE A 18 -14.22 -7.22 4.44
N GLY A 19 -15.17 -8.17 4.55
CA GLY A 19 -16.06 -8.24 5.71
C GLY A 19 -15.30 -8.47 7.02
N ALA A 20 -14.28 -9.33 6.99
CA ALA A 20 -13.40 -9.59 8.14
C ALA A 20 -12.59 -8.35 8.54
N GLU A 21 -12.03 -7.60 7.58
CA GLU A 21 -11.34 -6.33 7.84
C GLU A 21 -12.24 -5.31 8.54
N ILE A 22 -13.50 -5.16 8.12
CA ILE A 22 -14.45 -4.24 8.75
C ILE A 22 -14.77 -4.65 10.19
N VAL A 23 -14.96 -5.95 10.44
CA VAL A 23 -15.20 -6.45 11.80
C VAL A 23 -13.99 -6.17 12.69
N GLN A 24 -12.80 -6.48 12.22
CA GLN A 24 -11.54 -6.23 12.93
C GLN A 24 -11.33 -4.73 13.22
N PHE A 25 -11.59 -3.86 12.23
CA PHE A 25 -11.50 -2.42 12.41
C PHE A 25 -12.44 -1.93 13.53
N ASN A 26 -13.69 -2.42 13.57
CA ASN A 26 -14.65 -2.06 14.63
C ASN A 26 -14.18 -2.53 16.01
N GLU A 27 -13.60 -3.72 16.10
CA GLU A 27 -13.03 -4.24 17.37
C GLU A 27 -11.85 -3.38 17.84
N VAL A 28 -10.96 -3.01 16.91
CA VAL A 28 -9.81 -2.12 17.18
C VAL A 28 -10.27 -0.73 17.63
N GLU A 29 -11.26 -0.16 16.97
CA GLU A 29 -11.83 1.15 17.29
C GLU A 29 -12.43 1.16 18.71
N GLN A 30 -13.24 0.16 19.03
CA GLN A 30 -13.82 0.02 20.37
C GLN A 30 -12.75 -0.15 21.45
N ALA A 31 -11.73 -0.97 21.21
CA ALA A 31 -10.64 -1.18 22.16
C ALA A 31 -9.78 0.08 22.33
N ALA A 32 -9.53 0.81 21.26
CA ALA A 32 -8.81 2.08 21.29
C ALA A 32 -9.57 3.15 22.08
N ALA A 33 -10.90 3.23 21.91
CA ALA A 33 -11.77 4.16 22.64
C ALA A 33 -11.83 3.87 24.16
N GLN A 34 -11.61 2.63 24.57
CA GLN A 34 -11.59 2.22 25.98
C GLN A 34 -10.20 2.32 26.61
N THR A 35 -9.16 2.60 25.83
CA THR A 35 -7.79 2.67 26.30
C THR A 35 -7.53 4.01 27.00
N GLU A 36 -7.05 3.94 28.26
CA GLU A 36 -6.53 5.13 28.93
C GLU A 36 -5.18 5.53 28.31
N GLY A 37 -5.12 6.72 27.71
CA GLY A 37 -3.92 7.25 27.07
C GLY A 37 -4.00 7.30 25.54
N ILE A 38 -2.83 7.30 24.86
CA ILE A 38 -2.76 7.42 23.42
C ILE A 38 -2.67 6.02 22.79
N SER A 39 -3.58 5.71 21.89
CA SER A 39 -3.55 4.48 21.10
C SER A 39 -2.71 4.66 19.84
N LEU A 40 -2.01 3.61 19.41
CA LEU A 40 -1.40 3.50 18.09
C LEU A 40 -2.21 2.50 17.26
N ILE A 41 -2.75 2.94 16.14
CA ILE A 41 -3.57 2.14 15.22
C ILE A 41 -2.79 2.01 13.90
N LEU A 42 -2.57 0.78 13.46
CA LEU A 42 -1.90 0.47 12.20
C LEU A 42 -2.91 -0.20 11.26
N LEU A 43 -3.13 0.38 10.08
CA LEU A 43 -3.98 -0.18 9.04
C LEU A 43 -3.11 -0.47 7.82
N ASP A 44 -2.97 -1.75 7.48
CA ASP A 44 -2.16 -2.19 6.34
C ASP A 44 -3.04 -2.53 5.15
N GLU A 45 -2.95 -1.72 4.07
CA GLU A 45 -3.73 -1.82 2.83
C GLU A 45 -5.25 -2.02 3.05
N PHE A 46 -5.81 -1.35 4.05
CA PHE A 46 -7.21 -1.48 4.46
C PHE A 46 -8.19 -1.28 3.29
N ALA A 47 -9.23 -2.09 3.25
CA ALA A 47 -10.28 -2.14 2.22
C ALA A 47 -9.78 -2.54 0.82
N ARG A 48 -8.67 -3.29 0.73
CA ARG A 48 -8.18 -3.84 -0.54
C ARG A 48 -9.10 -4.93 -1.10
N GLY A 49 -9.79 -5.68 -0.26
CA GLY A 49 -10.67 -6.79 -0.62
C GLY A 49 -12.01 -6.40 -1.29
N THR A 50 -12.23 -5.11 -1.60
CA THR A 50 -13.46 -4.63 -2.27
C THR A 50 -13.17 -3.96 -3.61
N ASN A 51 -14.22 -3.41 -4.25
CA ASN A 51 -14.07 -2.62 -5.47
C ASN A 51 -13.14 -1.41 -5.22
N PRO A 52 -12.17 -1.10 -6.11
CA PRO A 52 -11.20 -0.03 -5.89
C PRO A 52 -11.80 1.35 -5.63
N GLU A 53 -12.92 1.69 -6.29
CA GLU A 53 -13.58 2.98 -6.08
C GLU A 53 -14.22 3.04 -4.68
N GLU A 54 -14.90 1.97 -4.28
CA GLU A 54 -15.50 1.84 -2.94
C GLU A 54 -14.43 1.79 -1.86
N GLY A 55 -13.35 1.02 -2.06
CA GLY A 55 -12.21 0.95 -1.17
C GLY A 55 -11.60 2.32 -0.93
N ALA A 56 -11.34 3.08 -1.99
CA ALA A 56 -10.83 4.45 -1.90
C ALA A 56 -11.76 5.38 -1.10
N MET A 57 -13.09 5.27 -1.28
CA MET A 57 -14.06 6.06 -0.50
C MET A 57 -14.03 5.68 0.98
N ILE A 58 -13.97 4.39 1.29
CA ILE A 58 -13.93 3.87 2.65
C ILE A 58 -12.65 4.32 3.35
N VAL A 59 -11.48 4.14 2.73
CA VAL A 59 -10.20 4.54 3.32
C VAL A 59 -10.14 6.05 3.57
N ARG A 60 -10.64 6.88 2.66
CA ARG A 60 -10.76 8.33 2.88
C ARG A 60 -11.67 8.67 4.06
N ALA A 61 -12.80 7.96 4.21
CA ALA A 61 -13.72 8.18 5.33
C ALA A 61 -13.09 7.76 6.66
N VAL A 62 -12.43 6.62 6.72
CA VAL A 62 -11.70 6.12 7.89
C VAL A 62 -10.56 7.05 8.26
N THR A 63 -9.78 7.55 7.29
CA THR A 63 -8.70 8.52 7.54
C THR A 63 -9.23 9.78 8.20
N ARG A 64 -10.33 10.37 7.69
CA ARG A 64 -10.96 11.54 8.31
C ARG A 64 -11.53 11.27 9.70
N TYR A 65 -12.00 10.07 9.94
CA TYR A 65 -12.51 9.66 11.24
C TYR A 65 -11.36 9.55 12.26
N LEU A 66 -10.30 8.84 11.90
CA LEU A 66 -9.14 8.61 12.76
C LEU A 66 -8.37 9.90 13.07
N ASP A 67 -8.32 10.86 12.15
CA ASP A 67 -7.69 12.17 12.37
C ASP A 67 -8.35 12.99 13.52
N LYS A 68 -9.58 12.65 13.89
CA LYS A 68 -10.33 13.29 14.98
C LYS A 68 -10.23 12.53 16.30
N GLN A 69 -9.65 11.33 16.30
CA GLN A 69 -9.54 10.50 17.49
C GLN A 69 -8.28 10.84 18.29
N PRO A 70 -8.27 10.61 19.62
CA PRO A 70 -7.07 10.77 20.45
C PRO A 70 -6.10 9.60 20.26
N SER A 71 -5.71 9.33 19.02
CA SER A 71 -4.84 8.25 18.62
C SER A 71 -3.79 8.70 17.61
N VAL A 72 -2.69 7.97 17.51
CA VAL A 72 -1.77 8.04 16.38
C VAL A 72 -2.14 6.91 15.42
N SER A 73 -2.47 7.26 14.18
CA SER A 73 -2.84 6.27 13.17
C SER A 73 -1.84 6.29 12.01
N VAL A 74 -1.40 5.11 11.60
CA VAL A 74 -0.55 4.91 10.43
C VAL A 74 -1.29 4.01 9.46
N LEU A 75 -1.46 4.49 8.23
CA LEU A 75 -2.12 3.76 7.16
C LEU A 75 -1.17 3.56 6.00
N THR A 76 -1.06 2.32 5.50
CA THR A 76 -0.50 2.05 4.18
C THR A 76 -1.63 1.95 3.17
N THR A 77 -1.48 2.54 2.00
CA THR A 77 -2.50 2.50 0.96
C THR A 77 -1.92 2.87 -0.40
N HIS A 78 -2.49 2.28 -1.44
CA HIS A 78 -2.22 2.63 -2.84
C HIS A 78 -3.35 3.50 -3.45
N TYR A 79 -4.35 3.90 -2.66
CA TYR A 79 -5.46 4.72 -3.15
C TYR A 79 -5.11 6.19 -3.25
N ASP A 80 -5.34 6.79 -4.41
CA ASP A 80 -5.14 8.21 -4.64
C ASP A 80 -6.04 9.07 -3.75
N GLY A 81 -5.52 10.22 -3.32
CA GLY A 81 -6.25 11.25 -2.58
C GLY A 81 -6.48 10.96 -1.09
N VAL A 82 -5.97 9.83 -0.56
CA VAL A 82 -5.99 9.54 0.89
C VAL A 82 -4.97 10.41 1.61
N ALA A 83 -3.77 10.53 1.06
CA ALA A 83 -2.66 11.29 1.63
C ALA A 83 -3.01 12.76 1.91
N ALA A 84 -3.86 13.39 1.09
CA ALA A 84 -4.34 14.75 1.28
C ALA A 84 -5.19 14.95 2.56
N LEU A 85 -5.64 13.86 3.17
CA LEU A 85 -6.49 13.87 4.37
C LEU A 85 -5.70 13.56 5.65
N ALA A 86 -4.44 13.17 5.51
CA ALA A 86 -3.57 12.83 6.62
C ALA A 86 -2.72 14.03 7.05
N SER A 87 -2.36 14.09 8.34
CA SER A 87 -1.49 15.12 8.91
C SER A 87 -0.03 15.02 8.43
N ALA A 88 0.38 13.84 7.95
CA ALA A 88 1.69 13.61 7.35
C ALA A 88 1.59 12.53 6.28
N HIS A 89 2.32 12.72 5.17
CA HIS A 89 2.41 11.76 4.07
C HIS A 89 3.87 11.35 3.87
N PHE A 90 4.08 10.05 3.82
CA PHE A 90 5.37 9.44 3.52
C PHE A 90 5.22 8.49 2.34
N GLU A 91 6.22 8.48 1.47
CA GLU A 91 6.28 7.58 0.32
C GLU A 91 7.56 6.75 0.38
N VAL A 92 7.47 5.52 -0.12
CA VAL A 92 8.65 4.68 -0.38
C VAL A 92 9.32 5.20 -1.65
N LYS A 93 10.65 5.33 -1.65
CA LYS A 93 11.40 5.78 -2.83
C LYS A 93 11.22 4.86 -4.04
N GLY A 94 11.07 3.56 -3.80
CA GLY A 94 10.76 2.58 -4.84
C GLY A 94 11.83 2.56 -5.93
N LEU A 95 11.40 2.77 -7.17
CA LEU A 95 12.26 2.81 -8.37
C LEU A 95 12.77 4.21 -8.71
N LYS A 96 12.45 5.25 -7.93
CA LYS A 96 12.69 6.66 -8.27
C LYS A 96 14.15 6.96 -8.59
N ASP A 97 15.09 6.31 -7.89
CA ASP A 97 16.53 6.51 -8.05
C ASP A 97 17.18 5.35 -8.84
N MET A 98 16.39 4.45 -9.45
CA MET A 98 16.89 3.27 -10.16
C MET A 98 17.41 3.62 -11.56
N ASP A 99 18.61 3.14 -11.88
CA ASP A 99 19.12 3.14 -13.25
C ASP A 99 18.48 1.99 -14.05
N MET A 100 17.38 2.33 -14.72
CA MET A 100 16.59 1.37 -15.51
C MET A 100 17.38 0.67 -16.59
N ALA A 101 18.35 1.36 -17.22
CA ALA A 101 19.19 0.78 -18.28
C ALA A 101 20.11 -0.30 -17.70
N LYS A 102 20.77 0.01 -16.58
CA LYS A 102 21.64 -0.93 -15.89
C LYS A 102 20.88 -2.16 -15.42
N VAL A 103 19.69 -2.00 -14.82
CA VAL A 103 18.86 -3.11 -14.36
C VAL A 103 18.39 -3.98 -15.54
N ALA A 104 18.03 -3.37 -16.68
CA ALA A 104 17.67 -4.11 -17.89
C ALA A 104 18.84 -4.95 -18.42
N GLU A 105 20.08 -4.42 -18.41
CA GLU A 105 21.30 -5.16 -18.78
C GLU A 105 21.55 -6.34 -17.85
N GLU A 106 21.41 -6.15 -16.52
CA GLU A 106 21.57 -7.22 -15.52
C GLU A 106 20.53 -8.32 -15.73
N ILE A 107 19.27 -7.98 -16.00
CA ILE A 107 18.19 -8.93 -16.27
C ILE A 107 18.49 -9.69 -17.57
N ALA A 108 18.92 -9.00 -18.63
CA ALA A 108 19.25 -9.63 -19.92
C ALA A 108 20.44 -10.59 -19.81
N ALA A 109 21.39 -10.32 -18.92
CA ALA A 109 22.54 -11.19 -18.65
C ALA A 109 22.18 -12.38 -17.71
N SER A 110 21.03 -12.37 -17.09
CA SER A 110 20.57 -13.44 -16.18
C SER A 110 19.83 -14.57 -16.92
N ASP A 111 19.89 -15.82 -16.39
CA ASP A 111 19.21 -16.97 -16.97
C ASP A 111 17.71 -17.02 -16.58
N GLY A 112 16.89 -16.10 -17.11
CA GLY A 112 15.43 -16.20 -17.09
C GLY A 112 14.69 -15.17 -16.22
N HIS A 113 13.35 -15.06 -16.45
CA HIS A 113 12.45 -14.05 -15.89
C HIS A 113 12.29 -14.10 -14.35
N ILE A 114 12.48 -15.27 -13.74
CA ILE A 114 12.38 -15.42 -12.26
C ILE A 114 13.50 -14.64 -11.58
N LYS A 115 14.70 -14.66 -12.14
CA LYS A 115 15.83 -13.86 -11.64
C LYS A 115 15.66 -12.36 -11.90
N GLY A 116 14.88 -11.97 -12.91
CA GLY A 116 14.55 -10.57 -13.18
C GLY A 116 13.82 -9.88 -12.04
N ALA A 117 12.85 -10.55 -11.42
CA ALA A 117 12.14 -10.03 -10.26
C ALA A 117 13.07 -9.83 -9.04
N ASP A 118 13.96 -10.78 -8.78
CA ASP A 118 14.95 -10.69 -7.70
C ASP A 118 15.94 -9.54 -7.93
N ILE A 119 16.38 -9.35 -9.18
CA ILE A 119 17.26 -8.23 -9.57
C ILE A 119 16.55 -6.90 -9.30
N ILE A 120 15.30 -6.73 -9.77
CA ILE A 120 14.51 -5.52 -9.51
C ILE A 120 14.39 -5.28 -8.00
N ALA A 121 14.02 -6.33 -7.23
CA ALA A 121 13.89 -6.23 -5.78
C ALA A 121 15.20 -5.79 -5.09
N SER A 122 16.36 -6.25 -5.57
CA SER A 122 17.67 -5.86 -5.03
C SER A 122 18.03 -4.39 -5.27
N HIS A 123 17.46 -3.78 -6.31
CA HIS A 123 17.63 -2.36 -6.65
C HIS A 123 16.53 -1.46 -6.07
N MET A 124 15.47 -2.03 -5.46
CA MET A 124 14.41 -1.25 -4.82
C MET A 124 14.94 -0.48 -3.60
N ASN A 125 14.61 0.80 -3.55
CA ASN A 125 14.92 1.63 -2.38
C ASN A 125 13.71 1.70 -1.45
N TYR A 126 13.76 0.96 -0.34
CA TYR A 126 12.70 0.95 0.68
C TYR A 126 12.76 2.13 1.67
N GLY A 127 13.67 3.08 1.45
CA GLY A 127 13.74 4.29 2.25
C GLY A 127 12.48 5.14 2.11
N LEU A 128 12.00 5.67 3.24
CA LEU A 128 10.86 6.59 3.27
C LEU A 128 11.34 8.03 3.12
N TYR A 129 10.53 8.84 2.45
CA TYR A 129 10.68 10.28 2.47
C TYR A 129 9.31 10.95 2.74
N ARG A 130 9.33 12.13 3.34
CA ARG A 130 8.12 12.91 3.57
C ARG A 130 7.76 13.62 2.26
N ALA A 131 6.63 13.25 1.69
CA ALA A 131 6.12 13.89 0.48
C ALA A 131 5.53 15.27 0.81
N GLN A 132 5.70 16.22 -0.13
CA GLN A 132 5.12 17.55 -0.03
C GLN A 132 3.95 17.64 -1.02
N GLY A 133 2.74 17.74 -0.50
CA GLY A 133 1.52 17.84 -1.29
C GLY A 133 0.75 16.52 -1.42
N ALA A 134 -0.37 16.58 -2.15
CA ALA A 134 -1.22 15.43 -2.45
C ALA A 134 -0.82 14.85 -3.81
N GLU A 135 0.43 14.40 -3.93
CA GLU A 135 0.87 13.72 -5.13
C GLU A 135 0.17 12.36 -5.27
N SER A 136 -0.03 11.91 -6.50
CA SER A 136 -0.56 10.58 -6.78
C SER A 136 0.45 9.52 -6.32
N CYS A 137 -0.03 8.35 -5.90
CA CYS A 137 0.85 7.22 -5.58
C CYS A 137 1.84 6.94 -6.71
N PRO A 138 3.09 6.56 -6.40
CA PRO A 138 4.08 6.19 -7.43
C PRO A 138 3.50 5.14 -8.39
N ARG A 139 3.71 5.34 -9.70
CA ARG A 139 3.15 4.47 -10.75
C ARG A 139 4.27 3.76 -11.49
N ASP A 140 4.97 2.88 -10.80
CA ASP A 140 6.13 2.16 -11.33
C ASP A 140 5.77 0.85 -12.07
N ALA A 141 4.49 0.45 -12.05
CA ALA A 141 4.04 -0.82 -12.61
C ALA A 141 4.41 -0.99 -14.09
N ARG A 142 4.24 0.06 -14.90
CA ARG A 142 4.60 0.02 -16.34
C ARG A 142 6.10 -0.23 -16.55
N ASN A 143 6.94 0.40 -15.73
CA ASN A 143 8.40 0.24 -15.79
C ASN A 143 8.81 -1.19 -15.40
N ILE A 144 8.20 -1.73 -14.34
CA ILE A 144 8.41 -3.12 -13.92
C ILE A 144 7.98 -4.09 -15.02
N CYS A 145 6.81 -3.88 -15.64
CA CYS A 145 6.33 -4.68 -16.76
C CYS A 145 7.31 -4.67 -17.95
N ALA A 146 7.87 -3.51 -18.26
CA ALA A 146 8.86 -3.37 -19.34
C ALA A 146 10.16 -4.11 -19.00
N LEU A 147 10.68 -3.97 -17.77
CA LEU A 147 11.88 -4.68 -17.30
C LEU A 147 11.71 -6.21 -17.32
N LEU A 148 10.51 -6.70 -17.03
CA LEU A 148 10.17 -8.13 -17.05
C LEU A 148 9.73 -8.62 -18.44
N ALA A 149 9.99 -7.84 -19.49
CA ALA A 149 9.74 -8.18 -20.90
C ALA A 149 8.27 -8.51 -21.21
N LEU A 150 7.32 -7.77 -20.59
CA LEU A 150 5.93 -7.79 -21.05
C LEU A 150 5.91 -7.34 -22.52
N LYS A 151 5.12 -8.03 -23.36
CA LYS A 151 5.06 -7.77 -24.79
C LYS A 151 4.77 -6.28 -25.09
N ASP A 152 5.50 -5.71 -26.06
CA ASP A 152 5.35 -4.30 -26.47
C ASP A 152 3.93 -3.94 -26.89
N GLU A 153 3.20 -4.91 -27.47
CA GLU A 153 1.80 -4.73 -27.85
C GLU A 153 0.91 -4.41 -26.63
N ILE A 154 1.20 -5.06 -25.46
CA ILE A 154 0.47 -4.82 -24.21
C ILE A 154 0.96 -3.52 -23.54
N LEU A 155 2.27 -3.27 -23.57
CA LEU A 155 2.85 -2.06 -22.98
C LEU A 155 2.39 -0.76 -23.63
N LYS A 156 1.91 -0.81 -24.88
CA LYS A 156 1.36 0.37 -25.60
C LYS A 156 0.00 0.80 -25.06
N ASP A 157 -0.73 -0.12 -24.44
CA ASP A 157 -2.08 0.12 -23.91
C ASP A 157 -2.08 0.48 -22.41
N ILE A 158 -0.91 0.50 -21.75
CA ILE A 158 -0.66 0.93 -20.38
C ILE A 158 0.02 2.31 -20.38
#